data_7da92b56a4354aefb317315d671c9ef6
#
_entry.id   7da92b56a4354aefb317315d671c9ef6
#
_cell.length_a   1.000
_cell.length_b   1.000
_cell.length_c   1.000
_cell.angle_alpha   90.00
_cell.angle_beta   90.00
_cell.angle_gamma   90.00
#
_symmetry.space_group_name_H-M   'P 1'
#
loop_
_entity.id
_entity.type
_entity.pdbx_description
1 polymer ?
#
loop_
_entity_poly.entity_id
_entity_poly.type
_entity_poly.pdbx_seq_one_letter_code
_entity_poly.pdbx_strand_id
1 'polypeptide(L)'
;MKQVSEALSVHLSNSQTFVSCDLYELRLKSGISYYWADTDIDVSYGGNTYKGDGPIIVREKISTTSTVSVDKLNVTITANQSDQIGGVPVLTVAHNGGLDGATLNLRRAFFDNKGNVIECIDLFKGICEVSQGGGFALKISAKSVVQRLNIEYPNRRYYPQCPYSVYSKECGVDITKYRKRVTVTAVIGTNNVQVDTSFENGFYTAGGMEWISGPLSGQATQIMDSATNSIVYMSATNTTPNVGDVAYIYPGCDKTPATCKAKFNNFSRNRATPYVPLKETIR
;
A
#
# COMPACT_ATOMS: atom_id res chain seq x y z
N MET A 1 8.56 -26.81 9.84
CA MET A 1 9.62 -26.71 10.87
C MET A 1 10.59 -25.64 10.38
N LYS A 2 10.93 -24.64 11.23
CA LYS A 2 11.91 -23.62 10.85
C LYS A 2 13.30 -24.26 10.92
N GLN A 3 14.10 -24.11 9.85
CA GLN A 3 15.48 -24.58 9.84
C GLN A 3 16.34 -23.56 10.61
N VAL A 4 17.17 -24.08 11.49
CA VAL A 4 18.08 -23.30 12.35
C VAL A 4 19.48 -23.84 12.10
N SER A 5 20.47 -22.96 12.04
CA SER A 5 21.86 -23.38 11.87
C SER A 5 22.35 -24.19 13.09
N GLU A 6 23.36 -25.01 12.87
CA GLU A 6 23.98 -25.77 13.94
C GLU A 6 24.56 -24.84 15.02
N ALA A 7 25.15 -23.71 14.61
CA ALA A 7 25.69 -22.72 15.53
C ALA A 7 24.64 -22.14 16.49
N LEU A 8 23.45 -21.78 15.98
CA LEU A 8 22.36 -21.29 16.83
C LEU A 8 21.77 -22.41 17.68
N SER A 9 21.64 -23.63 17.14
CA SER A 9 21.15 -24.79 17.90
C SER A 9 22.05 -25.10 19.10
N VAL A 10 23.37 -25.10 18.92
CA VAL A 10 24.35 -25.27 19.98
C VAL A 10 24.29 -24.13 21.00
N HIS A 11 24.18 -22.89 20.53
CA HIS A 11 24.07 -21.72 21.42
C HIS A 11 22.82 -21.81 22.31
N LEU A 12 21.66 -22.16 21.74
CA LEU A 12 20.39 -22.25 22.48
C LEU A 12 20.37 -23.46 23.46
N SER A 13 21.09 -24.55 23.16
CA SER A 13 21.16 -25.72 24.05
C SER A 13 22.12 -25.52 25.21
N ASN A 14 23.19 -24.75 25.02
CA ASN A 14 24.22 -24.55 26.02
C ASN A 14 23.99 -23.33 26.92
N SER A 15 23.15 -22.39 26.50
CA SER A 15 22.89 -21.13 27.20
C SER A 15 21.56 -21.16 27.96
N GLN A 16 21.60 -20.91 29.27
CA GLN A 16 20.38 -20.76 30.10
C GLN A 16 19.68 -19.43 29.84
N THR A 17 20.42 -18.44 29.36
CA THR A 17 19.91 -17.10 29.00
C THR A 17 20.49 -16.72 27.65
N PHE A 18 19.67 -16.09 26.81
CA PHE A 18 20.10 -15.60 25.52
C PHE A 18 19.55 -14.19 25.26
N VAL A 19 20.31 -13.40 24.56
CA VAL A 19 19.92 -12.06 24.12
C VAL A 19 19.37 -12.16 22.71
N SER A 20 18.17 -11.62 22.51
CA SER A 20 17.54 -11.56 21.19
C SER A 20 16.76 -10.28 21.02
N CYS A 21 16.66 -9.78 19.79
CA CYS A 21 15.79 -8.67 19.44
C CYS A 21 14.96 -8.99 18.19
N ASP A 22 13.88 -8.29 18.02
CA ASP A 22 13.04 -8.40 16.82
C ASP A 22 13.48 -7.35 15.79
N LEU A 23 13.64 -7.78 14.53
CA LEU A 23 14.03 -6.96 13.40
C LEU A 23 12.87 -6.84 12.43
N TYR A 24 12.50 -5.61 12.09
CA TYR A 24 11.40 -5.29 11.22
C TYR A 24 11.91 -4.72 9.90
N GLU A 25 11.55 -5.36 8.80
CA GLU A 25 11.75 -4.85 7.46
C GLU A 25 10.39 -4.47 6.88
N LEU A 26 10.17 -3.19 6.64
CA LEU A 26 8.97 -2.67 6.00
C LEU A 26 9.30 -2.25 4.57
N ARG A 27 8.79 -3.01 3.59
CA ARG A 27 8.96 -2.71 2.18
C ARG A 27 7.69 -2.11 1.60
N LEU A 28 7.77 -0.85 1.20
CA LEU A 28 6.67 -0.12 0.57
C LEU A 28 6.36 -0.66 -0.84
N LYS A 29 5.17 -0.36 -1.35
CA LYS A 29 4.80 -0.65 -2.75
C LYS A 29 5.72 0.02 -3.77
N SER A 30 6.30 1.17 -3.42
CA SER A 30 7.31 1.87 -4.21
C SER A 30 8.62 1.10 -4.38
N GLY A 31 8.82 0.01 -3.61
CA GLY A 31 10.04 -0.80 -3.60
C GLY A 31 11.08 -0.35 -2.57
N ILE A 32 10.88 0.78 -1.90
CA ILE A 32 11.78 1.28 -0.85
C ILE A 32 11.56 0.45 0.42
N SER A 33 12.65 0.06 1.08
CA SER A 33 12.62 -0.71 2.33
C SER A 33 13.15 0.11 3.49
N TYR A 34 12.51 -0.03 4.65
CA TYR A 34 12.92 0.55 5.92
C TYR A 34 13.20 -0.57 6.92
N TYR A 35 14.24 -0.39 7.73
CA TYR A 35 14.76 -1.42 8.62
C TYR A 35 14.81 -0.86 10.03
N TRP A 36 14.05 -1.44 10.95
CA TRP A 36 13.98 -1.05 12.35
C TRP A 36 14.25 -2.23 13.28
N ALA A 37 14.91 -1.98 14.39
CA ALA A 37 15.18 -2.96 15.43
C ALA A 37 14.38 -2.62 16.70
N ASP A 38 13.92 -3.64 17.42
CA ASP A 38 13.32 -3.50 18.75
C ASP A 38 14.42 -3.53 19.83
N THR A 39 15.36 -2.59 19.68
CA THR A 39 16.50 -2.42 20.59
C THR A 39 17.10 -1.03 20.38
N ASP A 40 17.80 -0.49 21.38
CA ASP A 40 18.40 0.85 21.36
C ASP A 40 19.69 0.92 20.52
N ILE A 41 20.15 -0.18 19.94
CA ILE A 41 21.36 -0.24 19.14
C ILE A 41 21.07 -0.66 17.69
N ASP A 42 21.88 -0.14 16.77
CA ASP A 42 21.81 -0.55 15.37
C ASP A 42 22.28 -2.00 15.20
N VAL A 43 21.50 -2.80 14.48
CA VAL A 43 21.80 -4.20 14.21
C VAL A 43 22.06 -4.41 12.72
N SER A 44 23.23 -4.91 12.36
CA SER A 44 23.59 -5.22 10.97
C SER A 44 23.33 -6.70 10.66
N TYR A 45 22.50 -6.98 9.65
CA TYR A 45 22.24 -8.32 9.18
C TYR A 45 21.89 -8.35 7.68
N GLY A 46 22.44 -9.31 6.95
CA GLY A 46 22.14 -9.52 5.53
C GLY A 46 22.47 -8.32 4.62
N GLY A 47 23.47 -7.52 5.00
CA GLY A 47 23.90 -6.33 4.25
C GLY A 47 23.02 -5.08 4.53
N ASN A 48 22.04 -5.18 5.44
CA ASN A 48 21.19 -4.07 5.86
C ASN A 48 21.46 -3.71 7.32
N THR A 49 21.32 -2.43 7.65
CA THR A 49 21.39 -1.94 9.03
C THR A 49 19.98 -1.63 9.54
N TYR A 50 19.58 -2.34 10.57
CA TYR A 50 18.33 -2.13 11.28
C TYR A 50 18.56 -1.08 12.35
N LYS A 51 17.81 0.02 12.26
CA LYS A 51 17.98 1.18 13.15
C LYS A 51 17.34 0.96 14.50
N GLY A 52 18.12 1.18 15.57
CA GLY A 52 17.64 1.15 16.94
C GLY A 52 17.01 2.46 17.41
N ASP A 53 17.36 3.59 16.76
CA ASP A 53 16.84 4.93 17.05
C ASP A 53 15.53 5.26 16.30
N GLY A 54 14.90 4.26 15.70
CA GLY A 54 13.64 4.38 14.95
C GLY A 54 12.39 4.44 15.84
N PRO A 55 11.20 4.32 15.23
CA PRO A 55 9.94 4.32 15.96
C PRO A 55 9.86 3.11 16.92
N ILE A 56 9.23 3.30 18.06
CA ILE A 56 9.00 2.21 19.02
C ILE A 56 7.96 1.26 18.45
N ILE A 57 8.34 -0.02 18.31
CA ILE A 57 7.50 -1.03 17.70
C ILE A 57 7.15 -2.10 18.74
N VAL A 58 5.86 -2.24 19.03
CA VAL A 58 5.35 -3.27 19.92
C VAL A 58 4.45 -4.20 19.11
N ARG A 59 4.74 -5.49 19.14
CA ARG A 59 3.93 -6.50 18.46
C ARG A 59 3.15 -7.39 19.40
N GLU A 60 2.02 -7.87 18.93
CA GLU A 60 1.28 -8.94 19.59
C GLU A 60 1.94 -10.31 19.36
N LYS A 61 1.47 -11.33 20.08
CA LYS A 61 1.92 -12.72 19.92
C LYS A 61 1.56 -13.20 18.51
N ILE A 62 2.50 -13.89 17.87
CA ILE A 62 2.25 -14.58 16.61
C ILE A 62 1.51 -15.89 16.94
N SER A 63 0.26 -16.00 16.51
CA SER A 63 -0.48 -17.24 16.58
C SER A 63 -0.44 -17.93 15.21
N THR A 64 0.13 -19.13 15.18
CA THR A 64 0.13 -19.98 13.99
C THR A 64 -0.80 -21.16 14.25
N THR A 65 -1.76 -21.36 13.38
CA THR A 65 -2.70 -22.49 13.46
C THR A 65 -2.30 -23.56 12.46
N SER A 66 -2.58 -24.81 12.77
CA SER A 66 -2.33 -25.95 11.86
C SER A 66 -3.37 -26.05 10.75
N THR A 67 -4.44 -25.25 10.81
CA THR A 67 -5.48 -25.18 9.79
C THR A 67 -5.11 -24.14 8.73
N VAL A 68 -5.71 -24.23 7.54
CA VAL A 68 -5.56 -23.22 6.47
C VAL A 68 -6.31 -21.95 6.90
N SER A 69 -5.75 -21.23 7.86
CA SER A 69 -6.24 -19.94 8.33
C SER A 69 -5.22 -18.85 7.99
N VAL A 70 -5.70 -17.64 7.88
CA VAL A 70 -4.84 -16.48 7.62
C VAL A 70 -4.19 -16.07 8.93
N ASP A 71 -2.89 -16.34 9.07
CA ASP A 71 -2.13 -15.84 10.20
C ASP A 71 -2.07 -14.31 10.16
N LYS A 72 -2.30 -13.68 11.30
CA LYS A 72 -2.28 -12.24 11.47
C LYS A 72 -1.23 -11.86 12.50
N LEU A 73 -0.55 -10.77 12.26
CA LEU A 73 0.34 -10.10 13.20
C LEU A 73 -0.11 -8.65 13.34
N ASN A 74 -0.51 -8.27 14.54
CA ASN A 74 -0.78 -6.88 14.86
C ASN A 74 0.48 -6.25 15.45
N VAL A 75 0.81 -5.08 14.93
CA VAL A 75 1.98 -4.30 15.33
C VAL A 75 1.51 -2.88 15.64
N THR A 76 1.89 -2.36 16.80
CA THR A 76 1.70 -0.97 17.17
C THR A 76 3.02 -0.24 17.00
N ILE A 77 3.02 0.80 16.19
CA ILE A 77 4.15 1.67 15.95
C ILE A 77 3.87 2.99 16.65
N THR A 78 4.71 3.38 17.61
CA THR A 78 4.70 4.70 18.22
C THR A 78 5.84 5.51 17.60
N ALA A 79 5.49 6.57 16.88
CA ALA A 79 6.44 7.37 16.11
C ALA A 79 6.35 8.84 16.52
N ASN A 80 7.51 9.49 16.56
CA ASN A 80 7.65 10.92 16.72
C ASN A 80 7.69 11.62 15.35
N GLN A 81 7.69 12.94 15.34
CA GLN A 81 7.84 13.71 14.10
C GLN A 81 9.21 13.55 13.43
N SER A 82 10.22 13.15 14.21
CA SER A 82 11.58 12.83 13.72
C SER A 82 11.63 11.54 12.93
N ASP A 83 10.70 10.60 13.20
CA ASP A 83 10.65 9.30 12.54
C ASP A 83 10.03 9.47 11.16
N GLN A 84 10.85 9.41 10.12
CA GLN A 84 10.44 9.77 8.77
C GLN A 84 10.59 8.60 7.79
N ILE A 85 9.67 8.57 6.84
CA ILE A 85 9.68 7.72 5.65
C ILE A 85 9.76 8.66 4.43
N GLY A 86 10.90 8.66 3.72
CA GLY A 86 11.08 9.53 2.56
C GLY A 86 11.01 11.04 2.87
N GLY A 87 11.41 11.45 4.07
CA GLY A 87 11.35 12.84 4.52
C GLY A 87 9.96 13.29 5.04
N VAL A 88 9.02 12.35 5.17
CA VAL A 88 7.66 12.62 5.70
C VAL A 88 7.47 11.81 7.00
N PRO A 89 6.89 12.39 8.07
CA PRO A 89 6.63 11.65 9.30
C PRO A 89 5.85 10.35 9.06
N VAL A 90 6.25 9.26 9.71
CA VAL A 90 5.66 7.91 9.55
C VAL A 90 4.13 7.93 9.69
N LEU A 91 3.61 8.68 10.66
CA LEU A 91 2.18 8.80 10.90
C LEU A 91 1.45 9.46 9.72
N THR A 92 2.04 10.50 9.13
CA THR A 92 1.48 11.18 7.95
C THR A 92 1.44 10.24 6.75
N VAL A 93 2.53 9.48 6.52
CA VAL A 93 2.57 8.47 5.44
C VAL A 93 1.49 7.41 5.66
N ALA A 94 1.28 6.99 6.91
CA ALA A 94 0.24 6.01 7.25
C ALA A 94 -1.18 6.54 7.01
N HIS A 95 -1.47 7.76 7.47
CA HIS A 95 -2.76 8.41 7.22
C HIS A 95 -3.07 8.59 5.74
N ASN A 96 -2.04 8.81 4.93
CA ASN A 96 -2.16 8.93 3.49
C ASN A 96 -2.22 7.58 2.76
N GLY A 97 -2.32 6.47 3.50
CA GLY A 97 -2.39 5.12 2.92
C GLY A 97 -1.07 4.60 2.34
N GLY A 98 0.05 5.30 2.59
CA GLY A 98 1.36 4.91 2.05
C GLY A 98 1.90 3.59 2.61
N LEU A 99 1.38 3.14 3.76
CA LEU A 99 1.74 1.86 4.36
C LEU A 99 0.81 0.72 3.95
N ASP A 100 -0.35 1.02 3.34
CA ASP A 100 -1.30 -0.02 2.93
C ASP A 100 -0.76 -0.85 1.76
N GLY A 101 -0.70 -2.15 1.98
CA GLY A 101 -0.14 -3.12 1.04
C GLY A 101 1.39 -3.15 1.01
N ALA A 102 2.07 -2.49 1.94
CA ALA A 102 3.48 -2.71 2.21
C ALA A 102 3.70 -4.15 2.70
N THR A 103 4.90 -4.68 2.50
CA THR A 103 5.26 -6.01 3.02
C THR A 103 6.06 -5.85 4.31
N LEU A 104 5.61 -6.49 5.38
CA LEU A 104 6.32 -6.57 6.65
C LEU A 104 7.00 -7.94 6.75
N ASN A 105 8.32 -7.93 6.93
CA ASN A 105 9.09 -9.10 7.32
C ASN A 105 9.55 -8.90 8.77
N LEU A 106 9.19 -9.84 9.64
CA LEU A 106 9.63 -9.89 11.01
C LEU A 106 10.62 -11.03 11.19
N ARG A 107 11.80 -10.69 11.69
CA ARG A 107 12.86 -11.63 12.05
C ARG A 107 13.22 -11.50 13.52
N ARG A 108 13.77 -12.54 14.10
CA ARG A 108 14.40 -12.49 15.41
C ARG A 108 15.87 -12.75 15.27
N ALA A 109 16.68 -11.79 15.70
CA ALA A 109 18.11 -11.90 15.79
C ALA A 109 18.51 -12.47 17.16
N PHE A 110 19.47 -13.40 17.16
CA PHE A 110 20.11 -13.94 18.35
C PHE A 110 21.56 -13.49 18.39
N PHE A 111 22.00 -13.10 19.58
CA PHE A 111 23.33 -12.54 19.78
C PHE A 111 24.23 -13.48 20.59
N ASP A 112 25.51 -13.42 20.30
CA ASP A 112 26.53 -14.03 21.14
C ASP A 112 26.80 -13.15 22.38
N ASN A 113 27.65 -13.65 23.30
CA ASN A 113 28.03 -12.91 24.50
C ASN A 113 28.89 -11.67 24.22
N LYS A 114 29.29 -11.44 22.96
CA LYS A 114 30.06 -10.27 22.51
C LYS A 114 29.17 -9.25 21.78
N GLY A 115 27.87 -9.54 21.63
CA GLY A 115 26.93 -8.67 20.93
C GLY A 115 26.90 -8.84 19.41
N ASN A 116 27.56 -9.85 18.84
CA ASN A 116 27.46 -10.12 17.41
C ASN A 116 26.24 -10.99 17.12
N VAL A 117 25.62 -10.76 15.96
CA VAL A 117 24.48 -11.57 15.50
C VAL A 117 24.98 -12.96 15.08
N ILE A 118 24.50 -13.99 15.75
CA ILE A 118 24.76 -15.40 15.39
C ILE A 118 23.92 -15.77 14.18
N GLU A 119 22.60 -15.53 14.26
CA GLU A 119 21.63 -15.85 13.21
C GLU A 119 20.34 -15.07 13.42
N CYS A 120 19.58 -14.90 12.33
CA CYS A 120 18.22 -14.38 12.37
C CYS A 120 17.23 -15.42 11.88
N ILE A 121 16.15 -15.60 12.63
CA ILE A 121 15.05 -16.51 12.25
C ILE A 121 13.89 -15.69 11.72
N ASP A 122 13.40 -16.03 10.53
CA ASP A 122 12.17 -15.45 9.99
C ASP A 122 10.97 -15.91 10.82
N LEU A 123 10.30 -14.96 11.48
CA LEU A 123 9.12 -15.25 12.32
C LEU A 123 7.83 -15.11 11.53
N PHE A 124 7.68 -14.01 10.77
CA PHE A 124 6.45 -13.68 10.06
C PHE A 124 6.74 -12.87 8.80
N LYS A 125 5.94 -13.11 7.75
CA LYS A 125 5.92 -12.28 6.55
C LYS A 125 4.48 -12.06 6.11
N GLY A 126 4.09 -10.80 5.95
CA GLY A 126 2.71 -10.47 5.61
C GLY A 126 2.58 -9.13 4.88
N ILE A 127 1.37 -8.87 4.43
CA ILE A 127 0.97 -7.61 3.79
C ILE A 127 0.30 -6.75 4.84
N CYS A 128 0.76 -5.52 4.97
CA CYS A 128 0.28 -4.54 5.94
C CYS A 128 -1.02 -3.88 5.48
N GLU A 129 -1.87 -3.63 6.45
CA GLU A 129 -3.06 -2.81 6.37
C GLU A 129 -3.12 -1.93 7.63
N VAL A 130 -3.28 -0.63 7.46
CA VAL A 130 -3.45 0.28 8.59
C VAL A 130 -4.84 0.06 9.17
N SER A 131 -4.90 -0.43 10.41
CA SER A 131 -6.19 -0.74 11.06
C SER A 131 -6.70 0.42 11.91
N GLN A 132 -5.80 1.18 12.52
CA GLN A 132 -6.14 2.32 13.37
C GLN A 132 -4.94 3.26 13.46
N GLY A 133 -5.19 4.56 13.41
CA GLY A 133 -4.18 5.60 13.64
C GLY A 133 -4.77 6.74 14.45
N GLY A 134 -4.01 7.27 15.41
CA GLY A 134 -4.41 8.42 16.21
C GLY A 134 -3.33 8.80 17.21
N GLY A 135 -3.19 10.10 17.45
CA GLY A 135 -2.15 10.63 18.34
C GLY A 135 -0.75 10.30 17.82
N PHE A 136 0.06 9.66 18.65
CA PHE A 136 1.42 9.23 18.31
C PHE A 136 1.53 7.73 17.96
N ALA A 137 0.42 7.00 17.93
CA ALA A 137 0.40 5.56 17.75
C ALA A 137 -0.37 5.15 16.49
N LEU A 138 0.17 4.16 15.81
CA LEU A 138 -0.36 3.55 14.60
C LEU A 138 -0.48 2.04 14.81
N LYS A 139 -1.67 1.48 14.60
CA LYS A 139 -1.87 0.04 14.57
C LYS A 139 -1.86 -0.47 13.13
N ILE A 140 -0.98 -1.41 12.86
CA ILE A 140 -0.88 -2.11 11.58
C ILE A 140 -1.27 -3.57 11.81
N SER A 141 -2.15 -4.08 10.96
CA SER A 141 -2.44 -5.51 10.86
C SER A 141 -1.73 -6.08 9.64
N ALA A 142 -0.75 -6.93 9.86
CA ALA A 142 -0.09 -7.66 8.79
C ALA A 142 -0.74 -9.04 8.64
N LYS A 143 -1.20 -9.35 7.42
CA LYS A 143 -1.86 -10.63 7.09
C LYS A 143 -0.94 -11.47 6.23
N SER A 144 -0.82 -12.76 6.55
CA SER A 144 0.00 -13.70 5.79
C SER A 144 -0.42 -13.77 4.32
N VAL A 145 0.53 -14.08 3.44
CA VAL A 145 0.30 -14.24 2.00
C VAL A 145 -0.76 -15.30 1.68
N VAL A 146 -1.01 -16.23 2.60
CA VAL A 146 -2.09 -17.25 2.51
C VAL A 146 -3.47 -16.59 2.30
N GLN A 147 -3.67 -15.35 2.76
CA GLN A 147 -4.91 -14.60 2.48
C GLN A 147 -5.22 -14.49 0.96
N ARG A 148 -4.21 -14.52 0.10
CA ARG A 148 -4.41 -14.50 -1.35
C ARG A 148 -5.08 -15.75 -1.90
N LEU A 149 -5.09 -16.84 -1.13
CA LEU A 149 -5.80 -18.08 -1.49
C LEU A 149 -7.28 -18.02 -1.13
N ASN A 150 -7.70 -17.06 -0.29
CA ASN A 150 -9.10 -16.85 0.07
C ASN A 150 -9.82 -16.05 -1.02
N ILE A 151 -9.94 -16.64 -2.20
CA ILE A 151 -10.67 -16.10 -3.35
C ILE A 151 -11.83 -17.04 -3.68
N GLU A 152 -12.97 -16.46 -4.02
CA GLU A 152 -14.10 -17.24 -4.53
C GLU A 152 -13.75 -17.86 -5.90
N TYR A 153 -14.06 -19.14 -6.08
CA TYR A 153 -13.93 -19.81 -7.36
C TYR A 153 -15.31 -20.31 -7.83
N PRO A 154 -15.70 -20.03 -9.09
CA PRO A 154 -14.99 -19.21 -10.09
C PRO A 154 -15.05 -17.71 -9.74
N ASN A 155 -13.92 -17.02 -9.86
CA ASN A 155 -13.84 -15.59 -9.57
C ASN A 155 -14.47 -14.69 -10.67
N ARG A 156 -14.86 -15.30 -11.79
CA ARG A 156 -15.52 -14.61 -12.91
C ARG A 156 -17.01 -14.84 -12.83
N ARG A 157 -17.74 -13.75 -12.71
CA ARG A 157 -19.21 -13.73 -12.80
C ARG A 157 -19.60 -12.90 -14.00
N TYR A 158 -20.75 -13.20 -14.59
CA TYR A 158 -21.34 -12.40 -15.66
C TYR A 158 -22.05 -11.20 -15.04
N TYR A 159 -21.63 -10.00 -15.44
CA TYR A 159 -22.21 -8.75 -14.99
C TYR A 159 -22.66 -7.92 -16.20
N PRO A 160 -23.72 -7.09 -16.05
CA PRO A 160 -24.12 -6.13 -17.08
C PRO A 160 -23.00 -5.18 -17.46
N GLN A 161 -22.14 -4.82 -16.50
CA GLN A 161 -20.96 -3.99 -16.69
C GLN A 161 -19.70 -4.82 -16.82
N CYS A 162 -18.65 -4.26 -17.44
CA CYS A 162 -17.35 -4.91 -17.53
C CYS A 162 -16.74 -5.12 -16.13
N PRO A 163 -16.35 -6.36 -15.75
CA PRO A 163 -15.81 -6.65 -14.43
C PRO A 163 -14.37 -6.17 -14.24
N TYR A 164 -13.68 -5.80 -15.32
CA TYR A 164 -12.29 -5.42 -15.25
C TYR A 164 -12.10 -3.96 -14.86
N SER A 165 -11.07 -3.70 -14.06
CA SER A 165 -10.60 -2.33 -13.82
C SER A 165 -9.89 -1.81 -15.06
N VAL A 166 -10.09 -0.52 -15.38
CA VAL A 166 -9.35 0.12 -16.47
C VAL A 166 -7.85 0.08 -16.15
N TYR A 167 -7.02 -0.09 -17.16
CA TYR A 167 -5.57 -0.24 -17.07
C TYR A 167 -5.07 -1.53 -16.40
N SER A 168 -5.98 -2.45 -16.00
CA SER A 168 -5.56 -3.77 -15.54
C SER A 168 -5.03 -4.61 -16.71
N LYS A 169 -4.28 -5.67 -16.38
CA LYS A 169 -3.76 -6.62 -17.37
C LYS A 169 -4.87 -7.24 -18.22
N GLU A 170 -6.02 -7.51 -17.61
CA GLU A 170 -7.19 -8.08 -18.25
C GLU A 170 -7.88 -7.08 -19.18
N CYS A 171 -7.97 -5.81 -18.77
CA CYS A 171 -8.47 -4.72 -19.62
C CYS A 171 -7.50 -4.47 -20.78
N GLY A 172 -6.20 -4.42 -20.50
CA GLY A 172 -5.14 -4.28 -21.48
C GLY A 172 -5.04 -2.90 -22.16
N VAL A 173 -5.74 -1.88 -21.61
CA VAL A 173 -5.51 -0.50 -22.00
C VAL A 173 -4.20 -0.03 -21.35
N ASP A 174 -3.30 0.50 -22.18
CA ASP A 174 -2.03 1.02 -21.71
C ASP A 174 -2.22 2.43 -21.11
N ILE A 175 -1.97 2.55 -19.80
CA ILE A 175 -2.10 3.81 -19.06
C ILE A 175 -1.17 4.90 -19.61
N THR A 176 0.00 4.54 -20.13
CA THR A 176 0.99 5.52 -20.62
C THR A 176 0.47 6.38 -21.77
N LYS A 177 -0.47 5.84 -22.57
CA LYS A 177 -1.11 6.55 -23.68
C LYS A 177 -2.13 7.58 -23.23
N TYR A 178 -2.65 7.44 -22.02
CA TYR A 178 -3.74 8.28 -21.49
C TYR A 178 -3.30 9.14 -20.31
N ARG A 179 -2.19 8.80 -19.69
CA ARG A 179 -1.62 9.53 -18.55
C ARG A 179 -1.06 10.85 -19.01
N LYS A 180 -1.55 11.94 -18.43
CA LYS A 180 -1.12 13.30 -18.73
C LYS A 180 -0.53 13.96 -17.50
N ARG A 181 0.62 14.58 -17.65
CA ARG A 181 1.21 15.42 -16.61
C ARG A 181 0.55 16.78 -16.63
N VAL A 182 0.14 17.27 -15.47
CA VAL A 182 -0.50 18.57 -15.28
C VAL A 182 0.14 19.31 -14.12
N THR A 183 0.08 20.65 -14.16
CA THR A 183 0.55 21.53 -13.08
C THR A 183 -0.63 22.29 -12.52
N VAL A 184 -0.74 22.39 -11.20
CA VAL A 184 -1.79 23.14 -10.52
C VAL A 184 -1.57 24.64 -10.75
N THR A 185 -2.55 25.31 -11.33
CA THR A 185 -2.53 26.76 -11.58
C THR A 185 -3.31 27.55 -10.53
N ALA A 186 -4.34 26.95 -9.95
CA ALA A 186 -5.09 27.54 -8.84
C ALA A 186 -5.70 26.45 -7.95
N VAL A 187 -5.84 26.75 -6.67
CA VAL A 187 -6.54 25.91 -5.67
C VAL A 187 -7.83 26.62 -5.29
N ILE A 188 -8.99 26.02 -5.63
CA ILE A 188 -10.31 26.63 -5.42
C ILE A 188 -10.89 26.21 -4.06
N GLY A 189 -10.49 25.05 -3.55
CA GLY A 189 -10.97 24.50 -2.29
C GLY A 189 -10.13 23.31 -1.83
N THR A 190 -10.60 22.58 -0.84
CA THR A 190 -9.87 21.44 -0.29
C THR A 190 -9.71 20.27 -1.26
N ASN A 191 -10.58 20.18 -2.27
CA ASN A 191 -10.65 19.07 -3.21
C ASN A 191 -10.89 19.51 -4.66
N ASN A 192 -10.71 20.79 -4.97
CA ASN A 192 -10.88 21.34 -6.31
C ASN A 192 -9.67 22.17 -6.71
N VAL A 193 -9.09 21.84 -7.86
CA VAL A 193 -7.90 22.51 -8.42
C VAL A 193 -8.13 22.86 -9.88
N GLN A 194 -7.51 23.96 -10.33
CA GLN A 194 -7.33 24.23 -11.74
C GLN A 194 -5.93 23.79 -12.17
N VAL A 195 -5.84 23.32 -13.40
CA VAL A 195 -4.60 22.83 -14.00
C VAL A 195 -4.28 23.60 -15.29
N ASP A 196 -3.02 23.54 -15.71
CA ASP A 196 -2.46 24.20 -16.89
C ASP A 196 -2.98 23.66 -18.23
N THR A 197 -3.80 22.64 -18.20
CA THR A 197 -4.29 21.93 -19.38
C THR A 197 -5.81 21.99 -19.45
N SER A 198 -6.34 22.29 -20.62
CA SER A 198 -7.77 22.17 -20.91
C SER A 198 -8.11 20.79 -21.49
N PHE A 199 -9.31 20.31 -21.17
CA PHE A 199 -9.85 19.04 -21.62
C PHE A 199 -11.36 19.10 -21.74
N GLU A 200 -11.93 18.11 -22.40
CA GLU A 200 -13.38 17.96 -22.55
C GLU A 200 -14.04 17.66 -21.19
N ASN A 201 -15.22 18.28 -20.97
CA ASN A 201 -15.96 18.08 -19.73
C ASN A 201 -16.28 16.59 -19.50
N GLY A 202 -16.04 16.12 -18.29
CA GLY A 202 -16.28 14.73 -17.93
C GLY A 202 -15.23 13.74 -18.44
N PHE A 203 -14.22 14.15 -19.21
CA PHE A 203 -13.25 13.21 -19.79
C PHE A 203 -12.45 12.46 -18.72
N TYR A 204 -12.03 13.12 -17.65
CA TYR A 204 -11.28 12.52 -16.55
C TYR A 204 -12.15 12.05 -15.40
N THR A 205 -13.45 12.27 -15.44
CA THR A 205 -14.40 11.81 -14.40
C THR A 205 -14.29 10.28 -14.20
N ALA A 206 -14.38 9.84 -12.95
CA ALA A 206 -14.10 8.48 -12.49
C ALA A 206 -12.67 7.97 -12.78
N GLY A 207 -11.78 8.85 -13.20
CA GLY A 207 -10.37 8.56 -13.40
C GLY A 207 -9.54 8.69 -12.12
N GLY A 208 -8.23 8.75 -12.28
CA GLY A 208 -7.31 8.93 -11.18
C GLY A 208 -6.39 10.12 -11.36
N MET A 209 -5.94 10.65 -10.23
CA MET A 209 -4.94 11.70 -10.12
C MET A 209 -3.85 11.23 -9.17
N GLU A 210 -2.62 11.22 -9.62
CA GLU A 210 -1.45 10.77 -8.87
C GLU A 210 -0.51 11.95 -8.66
N TRP A 211 -0.34 12.37 -7.42
CA TRP A 211 0.46 13.52 -7.05
C TRP A 211 1.95 13.18 -7.07
N ILE A 212 2.75 14.02 -7.74
CA ILE A 212 4.21 13.84 -7.87
C ILE A 212 4.95 14.77 -6.92
N SER A 213 4.44 15.96 -6.69
CA SER A 213 5.07 16.97 -5.85
C SER A 213 4.10 17.58 -4.85
N GLY A 214 4.64 18.35 -3.91
CA GLY A 214 3.88 19.07 -2.89
C GLY A 214 3.43 18.18 -1.72
N PRO A 215 2.56 18.71 -0.85
CA PRO A 215 2.10 18.05 0.36
C PRO A 215 1.37 16.72 0.13
N LEU A 216 0.83 16.52 -1.07
CA LEU A 216 0.12 15.33 -1.49
C LEU A 216 0.99 14.33 -2.28
N SER A 217 2.29 14.59 -2.40
CA SER A 217 3.22 13.74 -3.17
C SER A 217 3.11 12.27 -2.78
N GLY A 218 3.03 11.38 -3.78
CA GLY A 218 2.88 9.93 -3.61
C GLY A 218 1.44 9.46 -3.38
N GLN A 219 0.47 10.37 -3.22
CA GLN A 219 -0.94 9.98 -3.10
C GLN A 219 -1.57 9.78 -4.48
N ALA A 220 -2.44 8.77 -4.56
CA ALA A 220 -3.33 8.55 -5.68
C ALA A 220 -4.76 8.81 -5.23
N THR A 221 -5.43 9.74 -5.88
CA THR A 221 -6.82 10.15 -5.56
C THR A 221 -7.72 9.88 -6.76
N GLN A 222 -9.00 9.66 -6.49
CA GLN A 222 -10.00 9.50 -7.55
C GLN A 222 -10.50 10.87 -8.00
N ILE A 223 -10.63 11.07 -9.31
CA ILE A 223 -11.27 12.25 -9.89
C ILE A 223 -12.78 12.04 -9.85
N MET A 224 -13.49 12.91 -9.15
CA MET A 224 -14.95 12.90 -9.05
C MET A 224 -15.58 13.59 -10.25
N ASP A 225 -15.03 14.74 -10.64
CA ASP A 225 -15.51 15.50 -11.78
C ASP A 225 -14.37 16.26 -12.46
N SER A 226 -14.55 16.55 -13.75
CA SER A 226 -13.58 17.28 -14.55
C SER A 226 -14.29 18.17 -15.58
N ALA A 227 -13.98 19.46 -15.57
CA ALA A 227 -14.59 20.45 -16.47
C ALA A 227 -13.56 21.46 -16.96
N THR A 228 -13.39 21.58 -18.28
CA THR A 228 -12.45 22.46 -18.95
C THR A 228 -11.01 22.34 -18.45
N ASN A 229 -10.65 22.97 -17.35
CA ASN A 229 -9.35 22.88 -16.68
C ASN A 229 -9.46 22.68 -15.16
N SER A 230 -10.69 22.44 -14.67
CA SER A 230 -10.97 22.21 -13.25
C SER A 230 -11.12 20.72 -12.97
N ILE A 231 -10.52 20.26 -11.88
CA ILE A 231 -10.57 18.87 -11.42
C ILE A 231 -11.05 18.85 -9.98
N VAL A 232 -12.16 18.16 -9.74
CA VAL A 232 -12.65 17.83 -8.41
C VAL A 232 -12.21 16.41 -8.10
N TYR A 233 -11.44 16.23 -7.03
CA TYR A 233 -10.93 14.93 -6.62
C TYR A 233 -11.40 14.54 -5.22
N MET A 234 -11.39 13.25 -4.93
CA MET A 234 -11.71 12.74 -3.60
C MET A 234 -10.50 12.97 -2.69
N SER A 235 -10.64 13.86 -1.71
CA SER A 235 -9.61 14.07 -0.70
C SER A 235 -9.86 13.17 0.50
N ALA A 236 -8.87 12.38 0.89
CA ALA A 236 -8.90 11.59 2.12
C ALA A 236 -8.41 12.39 3.35
N THR A 237 -7.77 13.53 3.11
CA THR A 237 -7.17 14.38 4.15
C THR A 237 -7.57 15.84 3.92
N ASN A 238 -7.49 16.65 4.97
CA ASN A 238 -7.68 18.11 4.86
C ASN A 238 -6.44 18.84 4.28
N THR A 239 -5.48 18.09 3.76
CA THR A 239 -4.28 18.65 3.14
C THR A 239 -4.61 19.15 1.74
N THR A 240 -4.32 20.42 1.45
CA THR A 240 -4.50 21.03 0.13
C THR A 240 -3.18 21.04 -0.63
N PRO A 241 -3.21 20.89 -1.97
CA PRO A 241 -2.03 21.09 -2.79
C PRO A 241 -1.67 22.57 -2.87
N ASN A 242 -0.46 22.85 -3.34
CA ASN A 242 -0.01 24.22 -3.62
C ASN A 242 -0.09 24.53 -5.12
N VAL A 243 -0.18 25.81 -5.46
CA VAL A 243 0.00 26.27 -6.85
C VAL A 243 1.43 25.92 -7.29
N GLY A 244 1.57 25.32 -8.47
CA GLY A 244 2.82 24.79 -8.99
C GLY A 244 3.06 23.30 -8.71
N ASP A 245 2.25 22.66 -7.88
CA ASP A 245 2.33 21.22 -7.67
C ASP A 245 2.00 20.45 -8.95
N VAL A 246 2.64 19.31 -9.11
CA VAL A 246 2.55 18.48 -10.30
C VAL A 246 1.84 17.18 -9.99
N ALA A 247 0.93 16.79 -10.87
CA ALA A 247 0.24 15.52 -10.81
C ALA A 247 0.17 14.84 -12.18
N TYR A 248 -0.03 13.54 -12.18
CA TYR A 248 -0.50 12.81 -13.35
C TYR A 248 -2.00 12.58 -13.24
N ILE A 249 -2.71 12.83 -14.34
CA ILE A 249 -4.13 12.50 -14.46
C ILE A 249 -4.33 11.47 -15.57
N TYR A 250 -5.32 10.62 -15.38
CA TYR A 250 -5.72 9.61 -16.37
C TYR A 250 -7.22 9.39 -16.32
N PRO A 251 -7.87 9.18 -17.50
CA PRO A 251 -9.32 9.09 -17.59
C PRO A 251 -9.86 7.79 -16.99
N GLY A 252 -11.06 7.87 -16.41
CA GLY A 252 -11.80 6.74 -15.88
C GLY A 252 -12.66 6.04 -16.92
N CYS A 253 -13.19 4.88 -16.53
CA CYS A 253 -14.09 4.06 -17.31
C CYS A 253 -15.35 3.75 -16.49
N ASP A 254 -16.53 4.02 -17.06
CA ASP A 254 -17.84 3.67 -16.47
C ASP A 254 -18.21 2.20 -16.67
N LYS A 255 -17.29 1.43 -17.26
CA LYS A 255 -17.42 0.00 -17.54
C LYS A 255 -18.49 -0.38 -18.56
N THR A 256 -19.06 0.60 -19.27
CA THR A 256 -20.00 0.36 -20.35
C THR A 256 -19.28 0.01 -21.67
N PRO A 257 -19.91 -0.80 -22.56
CA PRO A 257 -19.39 -1.07 -23.89
C PRO A 257 -19.19 0.20 -24.74
N ALA A 258 -20.08 1.18 -24.58
CA ALA A 258 -20.03 2.45 -25.33
C ALA A 258 -18.79 3.25 -25.00
N THR A 259 -18.51 3.48 -23.72
CA THR A 259 -17.30 4.18 -23.25
C THR A 259 -16.03 3.42 -23.62
N CYS A 260 -16.03 2.09 -23.49
CA CYS A 260 -14.89 1.25 -23.88
C CYS A 260 -14.54 1.41 -25.36
N LYS A 261 -15.56 1.51 -26.24
CA LYS A 261 -15.37 1.73 -27.68
C LYS A 261 -14.93 3.16 -27.97
N ALA A 262 -15.68 4.15 -27.49
CA ALA A 262 -15.50 5.56 -27.87
C ALA A 262 -14.22 6.17 -27.25
N LYS A 263 -13.98 5.93 -25.96
CA LYS A 263 -12.90 6.58 -25.18
C LYS A 263 -11.58 5.83 -25.28
N PHE A 264 -11.60 4.49 -25.27
CA PHE A 264 -10.40 3.67 -25.17
C PHE A 264 -10.10 2.83 -26.43
N ASN A 265 -11.02 2.80 -27.39
CA ASN A 265 -10.92 1.94 -28.59
C ASN A 265 -10.57 0.48 -28.23
N ASN A 266 -11.17 -0.04 -27.15
CA ASN A 266 -10.82 -1.34 -26.56
C ASN A 266 -12.02 -2.30 -26.45
N PHE A 267 -13.02 -2.14 -27.32
CA PHE A 267 -14.26 -2.92 -27.27
C PHE A 267 -14.04 -4.42 -27.36
N SER A 268 -13.04 -4.89 -28.12
CA SER A 268 -12.73 -6.31 -28.25
C SER A 268 -12.39 -7.01 -26.94
N ARG A 269 -11.89 -6.27 -25.97
CA ARG A 269 -11.57 -6.77 -24.62
C ARG A 269 -12.67 -6.47 -23.59
N ASN A 270 -13.74 -5.78 -23.96
CA ASN A 270 -14.87 -5.56 -23.07
C ASN A 270 -15.55 -6.89 -22.73
N ARG A 271 -15.85 -7.11 -21.47
CA ARG A 271 -16.50 -8.33 -20.94
C ARG A 271 -17.81 -8.02 -20.25
N ALA A 272 -18.41 -6.89 -20.57
CA ALA A 272 -19.79 -6.59 -20.16
C ALA A 272 -20.75 -7.58 -20.83
N THR A 273 -21.75 -8.02 -20.07
CA THR A 273 -22.85 -8.85 -20.57
C THR A 273 -24.19 -8.14 -20.27
N PRO A 274 -24.52 -7.09 -21.06
CA PRO A 274 -25.61 -6.16 -20.73
C PRO A 274 -27.01 -6.82 -20.73
N TYR A 275 -27.12 -8.02 -21.29
CA TYR A 275 -28.39 -8.76 -21.34
C TYR A 275 -28.59 -9.72 -20.16
N VAL A 276 -27.64 -9.82 -19.24
CA VAL A 276 -27.81 -10.62 -18.03
C VAL A 276 -28.70 -9.81 -17.06
N PRO A 277 -29.85 -10.36 -16.62
CA PRO A 277 -30.68 -9.66 -15.66
C PRO A 277 -29.99 -9.47 -14.34
N LEU A 278 -30.23 -8.34 -13.69
CA LEU A 278 -29.77 -8.10 -12.32
C LEU A 278 -30.48 -9.07 -11.37
N LYS A 279 -29.80 -9.46 -10.29
CA LYS A 279 -30.32 -10.38 -9.29
C LYS A 279 -31.67 -9.92 -8.71
N GLU A 280 -31.87 -8.60 -8.63
CA GLU A 280 -33.08 -7.97 -8.12
C GLU A 280 -34.24 -8.01 -9.13
N THR A 281 -34.01 -8.28 -10.41
CA THR A 281 -35.01 -8.36 -11.47
C THR A 281 -35.47 -9.79 -11.75
N ILE A 282 -34.85 -10.78 -11.12
CA ILE A 282 -35.28 -12.18 -11.20
C ILE A 282 -36.33 -12.41 -10.10
N ARG A 283 -37.60 -12.42 -10.49
CA ARG A 283 -38.73 -12.80 -9.63
C ARG A 283 -39.05 -14.25 -9.80
#